data_7b392e3649c85f9db272c95b1e7d3607
#
_entry.id   7b392e3649c85f9db272c95b1e7d3607
#
_cell.length_a   1.000
_cell.length_b   1.000
_cell.length_c   1.000
_cell.angle_alpha   90.00
_cell.angle_beta   90.00
_cell.angle_gamma   90.00
#
_symmetry.space_group_name_H-M   'P 1'
#
loop_
_entity.id
_entity.type
_entity.pdbx_description
1 polymer ?
#
loop_
_entity_poly.entity_id
_entity_poly.type
_entity_poly.pdbx_seq_one_letter_code
_entity_poly.pdbx_strand_id
1 'polypeptide(L)'
;MAFPTKTIENFIKAGYPILYLVSWEEERVENTLKSIGKNIYGDSGRFQVWTCAEGFREGSENLVKALDRVMVEQVKGFYIFKDVNYFLDDPRLVRKLKDAYQKLRKSSNTIFILSSSLSVPTELEKEVTVIDIDLPDRAETGKIFDFIIKSYTQASVQNSIKPDFKEAAINALQGLGALEMELALRRTLVGRDELGGDAVDALLEEKAQLVRKSGSLDFVRSRVDIDKVGGLENIKEWLNVRRLAFSSEAKEFGLDTPKGILLMGISGCGKSLCAKAIATAWSLPLLRLDLNQVYSNTLGSPEEAFRKAIKTVEASAPCVLWIDEIEAGITRSGEKSADSPTSRIFGYFLTWMQEKAYPVFVTATANQIDLLPPEILRKGRFDEIFFITLPNPKERKEIFRIHLQNRGKNPESFNLDSIAKNTEGLSGAEIEQAVISALFESYAKGKELDDRELIIAASSIVPLSTTMREEISKLERWASNRAVKASR
;
A
#
# COMPACT_ATOMS: atom_id res chain seq x y z
N MET A 1 -13.33 -0.75 6.35
CA MET A 1 -14.75 -0.73 6.85
C MET A 1 -14.73 -1.02 8.33
N ALA A 2 -15.75 -0.56 9.08
CA ALA A 2 -15.87 -0.91 10.50
C ALA A 2 -16.08 -2.43 10.66
N PHE A 3 -15.73 -2.97 11.82
CA PHE A 3 -15.99 -4.37 12.15
C PHE A 3 -17.46 -4.71 11.90
N PRO A 4 -17.78 -5.81 11.18
CA PRO A 4 -19.16 -6.10 10.71
C PRO A 4 -20.09 -6.64 11.83
N THR A 5 -20.10 -5.95 12.99
CA THR A 5 -20.85 -6.35 14.18
C THR A 5 -22.35 -6.59 13.87
N LYS A 6 -22.98 -5.63 13.18
CA LYS A 6 -24.43 -5.76 12.83
C LYS A 6 -24.69 -6.92 11.90
N THR A 7 -23.80 -7.18 10.96
CA THR A 7 -23.92 -8.29 10.02
C THR A 7 -23.84 -9.62 10.76
N ILE A 8 -22.86 -9.78 11.66
CA ILE A 8 -22.70 -10.97 12.49
C ILE A 8 -23.93 -11.16 13.40
N GLU A 9 -24.38 -10.10 14.08
CA GLU A 9 -25.60 -10.18 14.89
C GLU A 9 -26.83 -10.61 14.10
N ASN A 10 -26.99 -10.11 12.86
CA ASN A 10 -28.09 -10.49 11.98
C ASN A 10 -28.03 -11.97 11.59
N PHE A 11 -26.85 -12.51 11.25
CA PHE A 11 -26.69 -13.94 10.96
C PHE A 11 -27.03 -14.80 12.18
N ILE A 12 -26.57 -14.40 13.38
CA ILE A 12 -26.88 -15.11 14.63
C ILE A 12 -28.40 -15.10 14.87
N LYS A 13 -29.05 -13.93 14.78
CA LYS A 13 -30.52 -13.80 14.98
C LYS A 13 -31.31 -14.56 13.92
N ALA A 14 -30.79 -14.70 12.72
CA ALA A 14 -31.37 -15.48 11.63
C ALA A 14 -31.13 -17.00 11.78
N GLY A 15 -30.39 -17.44 12.80
CA GLY A 15 -30.17 -18.86 13.11
C GLY A 15 -29.09 -19.51 12.22
N TYR A 16 -28.14 -18.78 11.71
CA TYR A 16 -26.99 -19.34 10.99
C TYR A 16 -26.05 -20.06 11.98
N PRO A 17 -25.88 -21.39 11.86
CA PRO A 17 -25.19 -22.15 12.91
C PRO A 17 -23.67 -22.13 12.80
N ILE A 18 -23.11 -21.92 11.59
CA ILE A 18 -21.67 -21.93 11.36
C ILE A 18 -21.26 -20.69 10.56
N LEU A 19 -20.43 -19.85 11.16
CA LEU A 19 -19.86 -18.64 10.54
C LEU A 19 -18.35 -18.80 10.45
N TYR A 20 -17.78 -18.60 9.27
CA TYR A 20 -16.34 -18.63 9.03
C TYR A 20 -15.82 -17.18 8.97
N LEU A 21 -15.02 -16.80 9.94
CA LEU A 21 -14.45 -15.47 10.06
C LEU A 21 -13.00 -15.49 9.55
N VAL A 22 -12.72 -14.72 8.52
CA VAL A 22 -11.37 -14.59 7.98
C VAL A 22 -10.71 -13.38 8.61
N SER A 23 -9.73 -13.59 9.48
CA SER A 23 -9.00 -12.51 10.16
C SER A 23 -7.65 -12.97 10.69
N TRP A 24 -6.68 -12.04 10.70
CA TRP A 24 -5.41 -12.17 11.43
C TRP A 24 -5.52 -11.67 12.88
N GLU A 25 -6.60 -10.97 13.23
CA GLU A 25 -6.78 -10.27 14.51
C GLU A 25 -7.64 -11.09 15.48
N GLU A 26 -7.12 -12.22 15.93
CA GLU A 26 -7.85 -13.15 16.77
C GLU A 26 -8.42 -12.51 18.04
N GLU A 27 -7.60 -11.75 18.75
CA GLU A 27 -7.99 -11.11 20.02
C GLU A 27 -9.09 -10.07 19.82
N ARG A 28 -9.02 -9.27 18.75
CA ARG A 28 -10.06 -8.29 18.41
C ARG A 28 -11.37 -8.98 18.07
N VAL A 29 -11.31 -10.07 17.30
CA VAL A 29 -12.50 -10.87 16.95
C VAL A 29 -13.13 -11.49 18.21
N GLU A 30 -12.32 -12.13 19.05
CA GLU A 30 -12.82 -12.73 20.29
C GLU A 30 -13.47 -11.71 21.22
N ASN A 31 -12.84 -10.57 21.44
CA ASN A 31 -13.36 -9.50 22.29
C ASN A 31 -14.68 -8.95 21.75
N THR A 32 -14.78 -8.81 20.42
CA THR A 32 -16.02 -8.34 19.78
C THR A 32 -17.13 -9.40 19.89
N LEU A 33 -16.82 -10.68 19.63
CA LEU A 33 -17.78 -11.75 19.78
C LEU A 33 -18.25 -11.93 21.24
N LYS A 34 -17.37 -11.75 22.21
CA LYS A 34 -17.76 -11.72 23.65
C LYS A 34 -18.78 -10.62 23.92
N SER A 35 -18.52 -9.42 23.38
CA SER A 35 -19.44 -8.29 23.51
C SER A 35 -20.80 -8.57 22.86
N ILE A 36 -20.81 -9.14 21.65
CA ILE A 36 -22.03 -9.56 20.95
C ILE A 36 -22.77 -10.64 21.75
N GLY A 37 -22.05 -11.65 22.25
CA GLY A 37 -22.63 -12.72 23.07
C GLY A 37 -23.30 -12.20 24.33
N LYS A 38 -22.62 -11.26 25.03
CA LYS A 38 -23.19 -10.61 26.20
C LYS A 38 -24.45 -9.79 25.88
N ASN A 39 -24.47 -9.12 24.73
CA ASN A 39 -25.66 -8.37 24.29
C ASN A 39 -26.85 -9.27 23.93
N ILE A 40 -26.59 -10.45 23.34
CA ILE A 40 -27.65 -11.35 22.88
C ILE A 40 -28.15 -12.29 24.00
N TYR A 41 -27.25 -12.84 24.82
CA TYR A 41 -27.56 -13.89 25.79
C TYR A 41 -27.42 -13.45 27.25
N GLY A 42 -26.99 -12.19 27.51
CA GLY A 42 -26.67 -11.71 28.84
C GLY A 42 -25.47 -12.42 29.48
N ASP A 43 -25.35 -12.34 30.80
CA ASP A 43 -24.23 -12.96 31.53
C ASP A 43 -24.33 -14.52 31.63
N SER A 44 -25.47 -15.10 31.22
CA SER A 44 -25.70 -16.56 31.20
C SER A 44 -25.21 -17.22 29.90
N GLY A 45 -24.86 -16.44 28.88
CA GLY A 45 -24.35 -16.98 27.62
C GLY A 45 -22.96 -17.60 27.76
N ARG A 46 -22.79 -18.81 27.19
CA ARG A 46 -21.49 -19.49 27.17
C ARG A 46 -20.60 -18.92 26.07
N PHE A 47 -19.32 -18.73 26.39
CA PHE A 47 -18.31 -18.34 25.41
C PHE A 47 -17.09 -19.24 25.58
N GLN A 48 -16.77 -20.05 24.58
CA GLN A 48 -15.65 -20.97 24.63
C GLN A 48 -14.80 -20.88 23.37
N VAL A 49 -13.50 -20.99 23.55
CA VAL A 49 -12.51 -20.98 22.45
C VAL A 49 -11.80 -22.31 22.44
N TRP A 50 -11.76 -22.97 21.32
CA TRP A 50 -11.03 -24.19 21.06
C TRP A 50 -9.80 -23.89 20.19
N THR A 51 -8.69 -24.50 20.55
CA THR A 51 -7.47 -24.54 19.74
C THR A 51 -6.97 -25.97 19.63
N CYS A 52 -6.22 -26.29 18.59
CA CYS A 52 -5.63 -27.64 18.45
C CYS A 52 -4.59 -27.95 19.52
N ALA A 53 -4.00 -26.93 20.17
CA ALA A 53 -3.00 -27.09 21.21
C ALA A 53 -3.61 -27.36 22.60
N GLU A 54 -4.74 -26.71 22.93
CA GLU A 54 -5.28 -26.72 24.30
C GLU A 54 -6.70 -27.32 24.38
N GLY A 55 -7.36 -27.57 23.24
CA GLY A 55 -8.77 -27.92 23.22
C GLY A 55 -9.67 -26.79 23.73
N PHE A 56 -10.81 -27.11 24.32
CA PHE A 56 -11.47 -26.18 25.24
C PHE A 56 -10.70 -26.23 26.58
N ARG A 57 -10.46 -25.12 27.22
CA ARG A 57 -9.59 -24.95 28.42
C ARG A 57 -9.72 -25.98 29.55
N GLU A 58 -10.70 -26.87 29.50
CA GLU A 58 -11.00 -27.89 30.50
C GLU A 58 -10.58 -29.31 30.08
N GLY A 59 -9.80 -29.47 29.02
CA GLY A 59 -9.29 -30.76 28.57
C GLY A 59 -8.83 -30.77 27.12
N SER A 60 -7.80 -31.53 26.80
CA SER A 60 -7.27 -31.72 25.43
C SER A 60 -8.23 -32.57 24.58
N GLU A 61 -9.35 -31.98 24.16
CA GLU A 61 -10.29 -32.63 23.25
C GLU A 61 -9.84 -32.41 21.79
N ASN A 62 -9.81 -33.52 21.03
CA ASN A 62 -9.64 -33.36 19.58
C ASN A 62 -10.89 -32.67 18.98
N LEU A 63 -10.71 -32.09 17.79
CA LEU A 63 -11.71 -31.27 17.13
C LEU A 63 -13.06 -31.99 16.97
N VAL A 64 -13.08 -33.30 16.66
CA VAL A 64 -14.32 -34.09 16.51
C VAL A 64 -15.08 -34.19 17.82
N LYS A 65 -14.39 -34.47 18.92
CA LYS A 65 -15.03 -34.53 20.27
C LYS A 65 -15.52 -33.16 20.72
N ALA A 66 -14.74 -32.10 20.44
CA ALA A 66 -15.15 -30.75 20.74
C ALA A 66 -16.46 -30.35 20.01
N LEU A 67 -16.60 -30.73 18.72
CA LEU A 67 -17.83 -30.56 17.97
C LEU A 67 -18.98 -31.38 18.56
N ASP A 68 -18.72 -32.64 19.00
CA ASP A 68 -19.72 -33.45 19.68
C ASP A 68 -20.26 -32.79 20.95
N ARG A 69 -19.40 -32.22 21.74
CA ARG A 69 -19.74 -31.46 22.96
C ARG A 69 -20.64 -30.28 22.62
N VAL A 70 -20.29 -29.47 21.63
CA VAL A 70 -21.11 -28.31 21.21
C VAL A 70 -22.50 -28.74 20.72
N MET A 71 -22.60 -29.87 20.03
CA MET A 71 -23.86 -30.39 19.50
C MET A 71 -24.82 -30.88 20.59
N VAL A 72 -24.37 -31.27 21.77
CA VAL A 72 -25.20 -31.72 22.88
C VAL A 72 -25.39 -30.65 23.95
N GLU A 73 -24.68 -29.57 23.88
CA GLU A 73 -24.71 -28.47 24.82
C GLU A 73 -26.06 -27.75 24.81
N GLN A 74 -26.67 -27.63 25.98
CA GLN A 74 -27.98 -26.98 26.15
C GLN A 74 -27.87 -25.51 26.47
N VAL A 75 -26.73 -25.08 27.00
CA VAL A 75 -26.47 -23.65 27.31
C VAL A 75 -26.22 -22.91 26.02
N LYS A 76 -26.99 -21.85 25.80
CA LYS A 76 -26.85 -20.97 24.63
C LYS A 76 -25.48 -20.30 24.63
N GLY A 77 -24.82 -20.25 23.47
CA GLY A 77 -23.51 -19.63 23.46
C GLY A 77 -22.79 -19.65 22.11
N PHE A 78 -21.58 -19.07 22.17
CA PHE A 78 -20.65 -18.99 21.07
C PHE A 78 -19.45 -19.90 21.30
N TYR A 79 -19.11 -20.63 20.28
CA TYR A 79 -18.01 -21.59 20.27
C TYR A 79 -17.08 -21.25 19.13
N ILE A 80 -15.88 -20.72 19.47
CA ILE A 80 -14.88 -20.31 18.49
C ILE A 80 -13.90 -21.46 18.33
N PHE A 81 -13.68 -21.85 17.08
CA PHE A 81 -12.69 -22.85 16.68
C PHE A 81 -11.61 -22.17 15.84
N LYS A 82 -10.39 -22.11 16.35
CA LYS A 82 -9.27 -21.49 15.64
C LYS A 82 -8.57 -22.50 14.74
N ASP A 83 -8.17 -22.02 13.57
CA ASP A 83 -7.31 -22.73 12.61
C ASP A 83 -7.83 -24.09 12.16
N VAL A 84 -9.16 -24.25 12.08
CA VAL A 84 -9.82 -25.47 11.58
C VAL A 84 -9.47 -25.77 10.14
N ASN A 85 -9.09 -24.76 9.35
CA ASN A 85 -8.70 -24.89 7.95
C ASN A 85 -7.61 -25.93 7.70
N TYR A 86 -6.69 -26.14 8.65
CA TYR A 86 -5.63 -27.15 8.56
C TYR A 86 -6.11 -28.58 8.70
N PHE A 87 -7.38 -28.78 9.10
CA PHE A 87 -7.97 -30.11 9.34
C PHE A 87 -9.08 -30.45 8.35
N LEU A 88 -9.43 -29.51 7.44
CA LEU A 88 -10.57 -29.68 6.52
C LEU A 88 -10.32 -30.69 5.37
N ASP A 89 -9.11 -31.23 5.27
CA ASP A 89 -8.81 -32.36 4.39
C ASP A 89 -9.27 -33.72 4.95
N ASP A 90 -9.66 -33.81 6.24
CA ASP A 90 -10.23 -35.05 6.82
C ASP A 90 -11.72 -35.16 6.49
N PRO A 91 -12.15 -36.16 5.68
CA PRO A 91 -13.55 -36.36 5.31
C PRO A 91 -14.46 -36.58 6.54
N ARG A 92 -13.93 -37.13 7.64
CA ARG A 92 -14.67 -37.34 8.89
C ARG A 92 -15.03 -36.01 9.53
N LEU A 93 -14.12 -35.04 9.51
CA LEU A 93 -14.36 -33.71 10.03
C LEU A 93 -15.38 -32.95 9.17
N VAL A 94 -15.24 -32.99 7.85
CA VAL A 94 -16.20 -32.40 6.91
C VAL A 94 -17.59 -32.94 7.18
N ARG A 95 -17.74 -34.27 7.33
CA ARG A 95 -19.02 -34.88 7.68
C ARG A 95 -19.54 -34.41 9.03
N LYS A 96 -18.66 -34.29 10.01
CA LYS A 96 -19.02 -33.84 11.36
C LYS A 96 -19.52 -32.39 11.38
N LEU A 97 -18.94 -31.52 10.61
CA LEU A 97 -19.41 -30.13 10.46
C LEU A 97 -20.79 -30.06 9.81
N LYS A 98 -21.09 -30.93 8.82
CA LYS A 98 -22.46 -31.05 8.27
C LYS A 98 -23.47 -31.51 9.32
N ASP A 99 -23.11 -32.49 10.13
CA ASP A 99 -23.97 -32.99 11.19
C ASP A 99 -24.20 -31.91 12.27
N ALA A 100 -23.14 -31.15 12.61
CA ALA A 100 -23.24 -30.01 13.52
C ALA A 100 -24.17 -28.92 12.94
N TYR A 101 -24.04 -28.57 11.66
CA TYR A 101 -24.94 -27.64 11.00
C TYR A 101 -26.38 -28.03 11.11
N GLN A 102 -26.71 -29.30 10.78
CA GLN A 102 -28.09 -29.80 10.85
C GLN A 102 -28.67 -29.75 12.26
N LYS A 103 -27.86 -30.07 13.25
CA LYS A 103 -28.28 -30.10 14.65
C LYS A 103 -28.43 -28.72 15.25
N LEU A 104 -27.50 -27.85 14.98
CA LEU A 104 -27.45 -26.50 15.54
C LEU A 104 -28.45 -25.52 14.90
N ARG A 105 -28.93 -25.77 13.69
CA ARG A 105 -30.05 -25.00 13.09
C ARG A 105 -31.29 -24.87 13.99
N LYS A 106 -31.45 -25.81 14.93
CA LYS A 106 -32.59 -25.86 15.88
C LYS A 106 -32.17 -25.40 17.28
N SER A 107 -30.93 -24.97 17.47
CA SER A 107 -30.40 -24.52 18.75
C SER A 107 -30.09 -23.03 18.69
N SER A 108 -29.73 -22.47 19.82
CA SER A 108 -29.21 -21.07 19.91
C SER A 108 -27.67 -21.02 20.03
N ASN A 109 -26.99 -22.13 19.66
CA ASN A 109 -25.54 -22.19 19.67
C ASN A 109 -25.00 -21.86 18.28
N THR A 110 -23.97 -21.04 18.23
CA THR A 110 -23.28 -20.68 16.98
C THR A 110 -21.82 -21.08 17.06
N ILE A 111 -21.35 -21.75 16.03
CA ILE A 111 -19.93 -22.07 15.81
C ILE A 111 -19.33 -20.95 14.96
N PHE A 112 -18.20 -20.42 15.42
CA PHE A 112 -17.34 -19.54 14.66
C PHE A 112 -16.05 -20.27 14.32
N ILE A 113 -15.74 -20.41 13.05
CA ILE A 113 -14.43 -20.85 12.59
C ILE A 113 -13.61 -19.57 12.35
N LEU A 114 -12.53 -19.41 13.08
CA LEU A 114 -11.64 -18.24 12.96
C LEU A 114 -10.30 -18.67 12.37
N SER A 115 -9.96 -18.11 11.23
CA SER A 115 -8.71 -18.41 10.54
C SER A 115 -8.19 -17.22 9.76
N SER A 116 -6.88 -17.17 9.53
CA SER A 116 -6.21 -16.14 8.73
C SER A 116 -6.42 -16.31 7.22
N SER A 117 -6.84 -17.49 6.78
CA SER A 117 -7.05 -17.80 5.37
C SER A 117 -8.39 -18.52 5.17
N LEU A 118 -9.01 -18.28 4.01
CA LEU A 118 -10.21 -18.97 3.62
C LEU A 118 -9.86 -20.34 3.01
N SER A 119 -10.36 -21.40 3.62
CA SER A 119 -10.31 -22.76 3.07
C SER A 119 -11.62 -23.46 3.43
N VAL A 120 -12.53 -23.50 2.47
CA VAL A 120 -13.84 -24.18 2.63
C VAL A 120 -13.95 -25.24 1.55
N PRO A 121 -13.99 -26.54 1.91
CA PRO A 121 -14.25 -27.61 0.95
C PRO A 121 -15.61 -27.43 0.26
N THR A 122 -15.71 -27.82 -1.01
CA THR A 122 -16.94 -27.72 -1.82
C THR A 122 -18.14 -28.34 -1.11
N GLU A 123 -17.91 -29.37 -0.33
CA GLU A 123 -18.95 -30.07 0.44
C GLU A 123 -19.56 -29.22 1.55
N LEU A 124 -18.89 -28.16 2.01
CA LEU A 124 -19.33 -27.28 3.09
C LEU A 124 -19.78 -25.90 2.61
N GLU A 125 -19.72 -25.60 1.32
CA GLU A 125 -20.05 -24.27 0.78
C GLU A 125 -21.47 -23.80 1.13
N LYS A 126 -22.43 -24.72 1.31
CA LYS A 126 -23.81 -24.39 1.66
C LYS A 126 -24.08 -24.30 3.16
N GLU A 127 -23.23 -24.91 3.96
CA GLU A 127 -23.37 -24.99 5.41
C GLU A 127 -22.61 -23.89 6.14
N VAL A 128 -21.62 -23.30 5.49
CA VAL A 128 -20.72 -22.31 6.10
C VAL A 128 -20.95 -20.93 5.45
N THR A 129 -21.15 -19.93 6.28
CA THR A 129 -21.24 -18.54 5.81
C THR A 129 -19.92 -17.83 6.11
N VAL A 130 -19.30 -17.30 5.08
CA VAL A 130 -17.98 -16.62 5.17
C VAL A 130 -18.17 -15.14 5.41
N ILE A 131 -17.40 -14.59 6.34
CA ILE A 131 -17.34 -13.16 6.66
C ILE A 131 -15.90 -12.74 6.75
N ASP A 132 -15.49 -11.84 5.87
CA ASP A 132 -14.17 -11.19 5.95
C ASP A 132 -14.21 -10.11 7.04
N ILE A 133 -13.21 -10.12 7.92
CA ILE A 133 -13.03 -9.11 8.97
C ILE A 133 -11.90 -8.19 8.55
N ASP A 134 -12.26 -7.00 8.15
CA ASP A 134 -11.30 -5.96 7.76
C ASP A 134 -10.47 -5.47 8.96
N LEU A 135 -9.29 -4.93 8.67
CA LEU A 135 -8.48 -4.20 9.63
C LEU A 135 -9.23 -2.97 10.18
N PRO A 136 -8.83 -2.43 11.34
CA PRO A 136 -9.48 -1.25 11.91
C PRO A 136 -9.54 -0.09 10.92
N ASP A 137 -10.71 0.50 10.79
CA ASP A 137 -10.88 1.71 9.98
C ASP A 137 -10.35 2.95 10.72
N ARG A 138 -10.40 4.12 10.05
CA ARG A 138 -9.90 5.38 10.63
C ARG A 138 -10.53 5.71 11.98
N ALA A 139 -11.83 5.48 12.14
CA ALA A 139 -12.55 5.79 13.37
C ALA A 139 -12.16 4.83 14.50
N GLU A 140 -12.00 3.55 14.20
CA GLU A 140 -11.50 2.54 15.13
C GLU A 140 -10.02 2.79 15.50
N THR A 141 -9.18 3.12 14.52
CA THR A 141 -7.78 3.52 14.74
C THR A 141 -7.68 4.70 15.68
N GLY A 142 -8.54 5.71 15.52
CA GLY A 142 -8.60 6.86 16.44
C GLY A 142 -8.97 6.45 17.86
N LYS A 143 -9.91 5.54 18.04
CA LYS A 143 -10.29 5.01 19.37
C LYS A 143 -9.16 4.22 20.03
N ILE A 144 -8.47 3.37 19.24
CA ILE A 144 -7.30 2.60 19.71
C ILE A 144 -6.19 3.57 20.13
N PHE A 145 -5.89 4.58 19.31
CA PHE A 145 -4.92 5.62 19.62
C PHE A 145 -5.26 6.31 20.96
N ASP A 146 -6.47 6.82 21.10
CA ASP A 146 -6.91 7.54 22.32
C ASP A 146 -6.84 6.64 23.56
N PHE A 147 -7.24 5.37 23.43
CA PHE A 147 -7.18 4.39 24.51
C PHE A 147 -5.74 4.15 24.97
N ILE A 148 -4.82 3.94 24.03
CA ILE A 148 -3.42 3.65 24.35
C ILE A 148 -2.73 4.86 24.93
N ILE A 149 -2.91 6.04 24.34
CA ILE A 149 -2.37 7.29 24.89
C ILE A 149 -2.86 7.49 26.34
N LYS A 150 -4.14 7.31 26.58
CA LYS A 150 -4.71 7.45 27.94
C LYS A 150 -4.16 6.42 28.92
N SER A 151 -3.87 5.22 28.46
CA SER A 151 -3.42 4.11 29.32
C SER A 151 -1.93 4.15 29.64
N TYR A 152 -1.10 4.68 28.74
CA TYR A 152 0.37 4.56 28.81
C TYR A 152 1.10 5.90 28.96
N THR A 153 0.41 7.03 28.97
CA THR A 153 1.04 8.34 29.13
C THR A 153 0.55 9.09 30.36
N GLN A 154 1.41 9.95 30.90
CA GLN A 154 1.04 10.87 31.96
C GLN A 154 0.13 11.98 31.41
N ALA A 155 -0.65 12.61 32.27
CA ALA A 155 -1.57 13.69 31.90
C ALA A 155 -0.87 14.88 31.19
N SER A 156 0.39 15.14 31.52
CA SER A 156 1.21 16.17 30.86
C SER A 156 1.43 15.88 29.38
N VAL A 157 1.75 14.63 29.03
CA VAL A 157 1.95 14.20 27.63
C VAL A 157 0.62 14.20 26.88
N GLN A 158 -0.47 13.74 27.51
CA GLN A 158 -1.81 13.74 26.89
C GLN A 158 -2.25 15.15 26.49
N ASN A 159 -2.00 16.14 27.34
CA ASN A 159 -2.37 17.53 27.09
C ASN A 159 -1.46 18.26 26.08
N SER A 160 -0.28 17.70 25.78
CA SER A 160 0.66 18.27 24.80
C SER A 160 0.39 17.79 23.37
N ILE A 161 -0.50 16.83 23.17
CA ILE A 161 -0.80 16.25 21.84
C ILE A 161 -1.55 17.28 20.98
N LYS A 162 -0.88 17.78 19.96
CA LYS A 162 -1.49 18.67 18.97
C LYS A 162 -2.40 17.90 18.02
N PRO A 163 -3.50 18.51 17.55
CA PRO A 163 -4.41 17.88 16.58
C PRO A 163 -3.68 17.37 15.33
N ASP A 164 -2.73 18.14 14.80
CA ASP A 164 -1.94 17.77 13.61
C ASP A 164 -1.10 16.50 13.84
N PHE A 165 -0.54 16.33 15.05
CA PHE A 165 0.18 15.11 15.40
C PHE A 165 -0.78 13.92 15.47
N LYS A 166 -1.95 14.06 16.11
CA LYS A 166 -2.95 12.99 16.21
C LYS A 166 -3.38 12.52 14.82
N GLU A 167 -3.67 13.45 13.91
CA GLU A 167 -4.03 13.14 12.54
C GLU A 167 -2.91 12.40 11.78
N ALA A 168 -1.68 12.88 11.89
CA ALA A 168 -0.52 12.24 11.28
C ALA A 168 -0.26 10.83 11.86
N ALA A 169 -0.39 10.67 13.18
CA ALA A 169 -0.25 9.38 13.86
C ALA A 169 -1.35 8.38 13.43
N ILE A 170 -2.61 8.82 13.36
CA ILE A 170 -3.71 7.99 12.86
C ILE A 170 -3.43 7.53 11.43
N ASN A 171 -2.97 8.43 10.55
CA ASN A 171 -2.60 8.07 9.17
C ASN A 171 -1.44 7.08 9.10
N ALA A 172 -0.44 7.24 9.98
CA ALA A 172 0.67 6.29 10.07
C ALA A 172 0.23 4.91 10.56
N LEU A 173 -0.73 4.83 11.49
CA LEU A 173 -1.24 3.60 12.08
C LEU A 173 -2.25 2.87 11.20
N GLN A 174 -2.96 3.56 10.31
CA GLN A 174 -3.92 2.90 9.41
C GLN A 174 -3.28 1.74 8.65
N GLY A 175 -4.01 0.62 8.55
CA GLY A 175 -3.53 -0.60 7.90
C GLY A 175 -2.70 -1.52 8.80
N LEU A 176 -2.56 -1.18 10.07
CA LEU A 176 -2.06 -2.08 11.11
C LEU A 176 -3.23 -2.78 11.80
N GLY A 177 -3.00 -3.99 12.31
CA GLY A 177 -3.91 -4.63 13.24
C GLY A 177 -3.93 -3.93 14.61
N ALA A 178 -4.97 -4.15 15.40
CA ALA A 178 -5.13 -3.49 16.69
C ALA A 178 -3.93 -3.74 17.64
N LEU A 179 -3.44 -4.99 17.70
CA LEU A 179 -2.25 -5.32 18.51
C LEU A 179 -0.98 -4.68 17.93
N GLU A 180 -0.85 -4.63 16.62
CA GLU A 180 0.29 -3.98 15.96
C GLU A 180 0.31 -2.48 16.22
N MET A 181 -0.86 -1.81 16.19
CA MET A 181 -1.01 -0.40 16.56
C MET A 181 -0.60 -0.16 18.01
N GLU A 182 -1.04 -1.03 18.91
CA GLU A 182 -0.70 -0.95 20.33
C GLU A 182 0.81 -1.06 20.54
N LEU A 183 1.46 -2.05 19.95
CA LEU A 183 2.91 -2.25 20.05
C LEU A 183 3.69 -1.09 19.42
N ALA A 184 3.28 -0.60 18.26
CA ALA A 184 3.90 0.53 17.58
C ALA A 184 3.82 1.81 18.43
N LEU A 185 2.65 2.09 19.00
CA LEU A 185 2.46 3.24 19.88
C LEU A 185 3.27 3.10 21.17
N ARG A 186 3.21 1.95 21.85
CA ARG A 186 3.98 1.70 23.06
C ARG A 186 5.47 1.93 22.83
N ARG A 187 6.02 1.36 21.75
CA ARG A 187 7.43 1.55 21.39
C ARG A 187 7.77 3.01 21.14
N THR A 188 6.87 3.73 20.48
CA THR A 188 7.05 5.15 20.18
C THR A 188 7.01 6.02 21.45
N LEU A 189 6.24 5.62 22.45
CA LEU A 189 6.08 6.35 23.71
C LEU A 189 7.26 6.15 24.67
N VAL A 190 7.99 5.02 24.56
CA VAL A 190 9.11 4.72 25.47
C VAL A 190 10.21 5.77 25.35
N GLY A 191 10.52 6.42 26.49
CA GLY A 191 11.61 7.40 26.59
C GLY A 191 11.34 8.76 25.93
N ARG A 192 10.07 9.06 25.62
CA ARG A 192 9.67 10.35 25.07
C ARG A 192 8.72 11.09 26.03
N ASP A 193 9.07 12.32 26.33
CA ASP A 193 8.24 13.24 27.13
C ASP A 193 7.33 14.10 26.25
N GLU A 194 7.66 14.23 24.95
CA GLU A 194 6.87 14.97 23.97
C GLU A 194 6.69 14.14 22.69
N LEU A 195 5.55 14.35 22.01
CA LEU A 195 5.19 13.66 20.78
C LEU A 195 5.21 14.66 19.61
N GLY A 196 6.25 14.55 18.79
CA GLY A 196 6.50 15.39 17.62
C GLY A 196 6.61 14.59 16.31
N GLY A 197 7.19 15.22 15.29
CA GLY A 197 7.35 14.60 13.97
C GLY A 197 8.20 13.33 13.95
N ASP A 198 9.21 13.25 14.83
CA ASP A 198 10.06 12.06 15.02
C ASP A 198 9.28 10.85 15.56
N ALA A 199 8.22 11.09 16.34
CA ALA A 199 7.31 10.04 16.80
C ALA A 199 6.46 9.49 15.65
N VAL A 200 6.01 10.35 14.72
CA VAL A 200 5.32 9.90 13.50
C VAL A 200 6.24 9.07 12.63
N ASP A 201 7.50 9.48 12.49
CA ASP A 201 8.50 8.72 11.73
C ASP A 201 8.73 7.32 12.33
N ALA A 202 8.76 7.20 13.66
CA ALA A 202 8.86 5.90 14.33
C ALA A 202 7.63 5.01 14.06
N LEU A 203 6.42 5.56 14.04
CA LEU A 203 5.21 4.81 13.66
C LEU A 203 5.25 4.34 12.21
N LEU A 204 5.73 5.18 11.29
CA LEU A 204 5.91 4.80 9.89
C LEU A 204 6.97 3.70 9.73
N GLU A 205 7.97 3.63 10.62
CA GLU A 205 8.95 2.55 10.63
C GLU A 205 8.35 1.19 10.97
N GLU A 206 7.46 1.14 11.95
CA GLU A 206 6.73 -0.09 12.27
C GLU A 206 5.89 -0.57 11.09
N LYS A 207 5.16 0.35 10.46
CA LYS A 207 4.40 0.05 9.24
C LYS A 207 5.30 -0.49 8.12
N ALA A 208 6.49 0.09 7.95
CA ALA A 208 7.47 -0.37 6.97
C ALA A 208 7.92 -1.82 7.19
N GLN A 209 8.09 -2.24 8.45
CA GLN A 209 8.47 -3.62 8.78
C GLN A 209 7.39 -4.63 8.41
N LEU A 210 6.11 -4.25 8.60
CA LEU A 210 4.98 -5.10 8.24
C LEU A 210 4.84 -5.25 6.72
N VAL A 211 4.98 -4.14 5.99
CA VAL A 211 4.98 -4.16 4.52
C VAL A 211 6.08 -5.08 3.98
N ARG A 212 7.29 -5.05 4.56
CA ARG A 212 8.40 -5.93 4.16
C ARG A 212 8.10 -7.43 4.30
N LYS A 213 7.26 -7.82 5.27
CA LYS A 213 6.83 -9.21 5.44
C LYS A 213 6.00 -9.74 4.27
N SER A 214 5.44 -8.88 3.43
CA SER A 214 4.71 -9.29 2.22
C SER A 214 5.61 -9.89 1.14
N GLY A 215 6.91 -9.57 1.16
CA GLY A 215 7.92 -10.09 0.24
C GLY A 215 7.94 -9.48 -1.16
N SER A 216 6.89 -8.74 -1.56
CA SER A 216 6.77 -8.13 -2.90
C SER A 216 6.58 -6.61 -2.85
N LEU A 217 6.57 -6.04 -1.65
CA LEU A 217 6.40 -4.61 -1.42
C LEU A 217 7.57 -4.05 -0.63
N ASP A 218 8.07 -2.92 -1.07
CA ASP A 218 9.06 -2.12 -0.37
C ASP A 218 8.42 -0.84 0.17
N PHE A 219 8.72 -0.53 1.42
CA PHE A 219 8.41 0.79 1.97
C PHE A 219 9.53 1.77 1.63
N VAL A 220 9.21 2.77 0.81
CA VAL A 220 10.21 3.73 0.33
C VAL A 220 10.28 4.93 1.28
N ARG A 221 11.39 5.05 1.98
CA ARG A 221 11.73 6.22 2.79
C ARG A 221 12.40 7.25 1.91
N SER A 222 11.65 8.11 1.32
CA SER A 222 12.22 9.21 0.53
C SER A 222 11.40 10.46 0.77
N ARG A 223 12.07 11.50 1.25
CA ARG A 223 11.51 12.85 1.36
C ARG A 223 12.06 13.67 0.22
N VAL A 224 11.43 13.57 -0.92
CA VAL A 224 11.73 14.44 -2.05
C VAL A 224 10.70 15.54 -2.05
N ASP A 225 11.15 16.75 -1.77
CA ASP A 225 10.31 17.94 -1.90
C ASP A 225 9.95 18.14 -3.37
N ILE A 226 8.67 18.31 -3.67
CA ILE A 226 8.18 18.47 -5.03
C ILE A 226 8.72 19.74 -5.69
N ASP A 227 9.04 20.76 -4.89
CA ASP A 227 9.65 22.00 -5.37
C ASP A 227 11.12 21.81 -5.75
N LYS A 228 11.76 20.73 -5.26
CA LYS A 228 13.12 20.32 -5.65
C LYS A 228 13.14 19.39 -6.87
N VAL A 229 12.02 19.17 -7.53
CA VAL A 229 11.95 18.49 -8.82
C VAL A 229 11.88 19.56 -9.91
N GLY A 230 12.91 19.65 -10.76
CA GLY A 230 12.96 20.64 -11.83
C GLY A 230 11.88 20.40 -12.86
N GLY A 231 11.16 21.46 -13.30
CA GLY A 231 10.07 21.37 -14.26
C GLY A 231 8.79 20.75 -13.69
N LEU A 232 8.06 20.03 -14.54
CA LEU A 232 6.84 19.29 -14.22
C LEU A 232 5.70 20.18 -13.71
N GLU A 233 5.56 21.40 -14.21
CA GLU A 233 4.60 22.40 -13.71
C GLU A 233 3.16 21.91 -13.82
N ASN A 234 2.79 21.24 -14.92
CA ASN A 234 1.44 20.73 -15.11
C ASN A 234 1.10 19.60 -14.13
N ILE A 235 2.07 18.72 -13.83
CA ILE A 235 1.91 17.68 -12.79
C ILE A 235 1.74 18.34 -11.42
N LYS A 236 2.59 19.29 -11.07
CA LYS A 236 2.54 20.01 -9.78
C LYS A 236 1.20 20.69 -9.56
N GLU A 237 0.69 21.38 -10.59
CA GLU A 237 -0.62 22.02 -10.56
C GLU A 237 -1.75 21.00 -10.40
N TRP A 238 -1.70 19.92 -11.17
CA TRP A 238 -2.66 18.82 -11.10
C TRP A 238 -2.72 18.17 -9.71
N LEU A 239 -1.56 17.90 -9.12
CA LEU A 239 -1.43 17.32 -7.79
C LEU A 239 -1.94 18.25 -6.69
N ASN A 240 -1.65 19.54 -6.80
CA ASN A 240 -2.09 20.53 -5.80
C ASN A 240 -3.61 20.63 -5.70
N VAL A 241 -4.29 20.61 -6.84
CA VAL A 241 -5.77 20.61 -6.88
C VAL A 241 -6.33 19.34 -6.25
N ARG A 242 -5.72 18.17 -6.50
CA ARG A 242 -6.25 16.87 -6.06
C ARG A 242 -5.86 16.44 -4.66
N ARG A 243 -4.90 17.11 -4.04
CA ARG A 243 -4.53 16.87 -2.64
C ARG A 243 -5.72 16.90 -1.69
N LEU A 244 -6.68 17.78 -1.95
CA LEU A 244 -7.86 17.95 -1.11
C LEU A 244 -8.84 16.76 -1.18
N ALA A 245 -8.79 15.93 -2.21
CA ALA A 245 -9.71 14.81 -2.39
C ALA A 245 -9.55 13.66 -1.37
N PHE A 246 -8.50 13.71 -0.52
CA PHE A 246 -8.31 12.75 0.57
C PHE A 246 -8.97 13.17 1.88
N SER A 247 -9.58 14.35 1.93
CA SER A 247 -10.28 14.85 3.13
C SER A 247 -11.71 14.31 3.24
N SER A 248 -12.27 14.35 4.46
CA SER A 248 -13.67 13.99 4.71
C SER A 248 -14.65 14.92 4.03
N GLU A 249 -14.33 16.22 4.02
CA GLU A 249 -15.14 17.27 3.40
C GLU A 249 -15.26 17.09 1.88
N ALA A 250 -14.17 16.64 1.23
CA ALA A 250 -14.20 16.35 -0.19
C ALA A 250 -15.16 15.20 -0.53
N LYS A 251 -15.19 14.17 0.33
CA LYS A 251 -16.11 13.05 0.18
C LYS A 251 -17.58 13.47 0.38
N GLU A 252 -17.85 14.34 1.37
CA GLU A 252 -19.17 14.92 1.58
C GLU A 252 -19.60 15.83 0.42
N PHE A 253 -18.66 16.52 -0.22
CA PHE A 253 -18.89 17.30 -1.44
C PHE A 253 -19.16 16.43 -2.68
N GLY A 254 -18.92 15.12 -2.61
CA GLY A 254 -19.13 14.17 -3.71
C GLY A 254 -17.90 13.96 -4.60
N LEU A 255 -16.70 14.29 -4.10
CA LEU A 255 -15.45 14.02 -4.83
C LEU A 255 -14.96 12.60 -4.56
N ASP A 256 -14.66 11.87 -5.63
CA ASP A 256 -13.98 10.58 -5.53
C ASP A 256 -12.47 10.78 -5.26
N THR A 257 -11.90 9.85 -4.52
CA THR A 257 -10.44 9.81 -4.34
C THR A 257 -9.75 9.52 -5.68
N PRO A 258 -8.72 10.29 -6.07
CA PRO A 258 -8.01 10.05 -7.31
C PRO A 258 -7.41 8.64 -7.34
N LYS A 259 -7.51 8.00 -8.50
CA LYS A 259 -7.08 6.61 -8.70
C LYS A 259 -5.58 6.49 -8.92
N GLY A 260 -5.02 7.37 -9.73
CA GLY A 260 -3.60 7.38 -10.02
C GLY A 260 -3.24 8.06 -11.33
N ILE A 261 -1.94 8.16 -11.57
CA ILE A 261 -1.34 8.68 -12.80
C ILE A 261 -0.38 7.69 -13.43
N LEU A 262 -0.30 7.75 -14.74
CA LEU A 262 0.73 7.05 -15.51
C LEU A 262 1.75 8.08 -16.02
N LEU A 263 3.00 7.93 -15.60
CA LEU A 263 4.13 8.77 -16.00
C LEU A 263 4.88 8.08 -17.15
N MET A 264 4.70 8.58 -18.34
CA MET A 264 5.37 8.08 -19.52
C MET A 264 6.45 9.04 -19.98
N GLY A 265 7.47 8.52 -20.61
CA GLY A 265 8.48 9.39 -21.21
C GLY A 265 9.90 8.82 -21.18
N ILE A 266 10.85 9.69 -21.48
CA ILE A 266 12.24 9.35 -21.70
C ILE A 266 12.90 8.91 -20.38
N SER A 267 13.77 7.90 -20.44
CA SER A 267 14.53 7.44 -19.28
C SER A 267 15.44 8.57 -18.74
N GLY A 268 15.63 8.61 -17.43
CA GLY A 268 16.46 9.64 -16.79
C GLY A 268 15.81 11.03 -16.66
N CYS A 269 14.56 11.22 -17.06
CA CYS A 269 13.85 12.52 -16.98
C CYS A 269 13.00 12.69 -15.71
N GLY A 270 13.25 11.91 -14.63
CA GLY A 270 12.68 12.20 -13.32
C GLY A 270 11.36 11.49 -13.00
N LYS A 271 10.88 10.50 -13.78
CA LYS A 271 9.63 9.75 -13.52
C LYS A 271 9.57 9.16 -12.12
N SER A 272 10.59 8.39 -11.73
CA SER A 272 10.65 7.77 -10.39
C SER A 272 10.85 8.79 -9.27
N LEU A 273 11.49 9.93 -9.57
CA LEU A 273 11.63 11.05 -8.63
C LEU A 273 10.27 11.71 -8.38
N CYS A 274 9.44 11.85 -9.43
CA CYS A 274 8.09 12.38 -9.34
C CYS A 274 7.20 11.52 -8.44
N ALA A 275 7.27 10.17 -8.54
CA ALA A 275 6.52 9.28 -7.67
C ALA A 275 6.86 9.52 -6.18
N LYS A 276 8.15 9.69 -5.86
CA LYS A 276 8.59 10.01 -4.50
C LYS A 276 8.10 11.38 -4.03
N ALA A 277 8.16 12.37 -4.92
CA ALA A 277 7.72 13.74 -4.62
C ALA A 277 6.21 13.82 -4.35
N ILE A 278 5.39 13.04 -5.05
CA ILE A 278 3.93 12.96 -4.82
C ILE A 278 3.63 12.49 -3.40
N ALA A 279 4.24 11.41 -2.95
CA ALA A 279 4.04 10.87 -1.62
C ALA A 279 4.41 11.90 -0.53
N THR A 280 5.51 12.62 -0.73
CA THR A 280 5.95 13.69 0.18
C THR A 280 4.97 14.86 0.18
N ALA A 281 4.54 15.34 -0.99
CA ALA A 281 3.62 16.47 -1.13
C ALA A 281 2.25 16.22 -0.48
N TRP A 282 1.79 14.96 -0.51
CA TRP A 282 0.52 14.56 0.10
C TRP A 282 0.67 14.01 1.51
N SER A 283 1.90 13.93 2.04
CA SER A 283 2.22 13.35 3.36
C SER A 283 1.67 11.92 3.50
N LEU A 284 1.74 11.15 2.43
CA LEU A 284 1.29 9.76 2.39
C LEU A 284 2.49 8.80 2.37
N PRO A 285 2.36 7.60 2.96
CA PRO A 285 3.37 6.56 2.83
C PRO A 285 3.53 6.12 1.37
N LEU A 286 4.79 5.86 0.96
CA LEU A 286 5.12 5.37 -0.37
C LEU A 286 5.46 3.89 -0.32
N LEU A 287 4.65 3.09 -1.00
CA LEU A 287 4.87 1.65 -1.18
C LEU A 287 5.31 1.41 -2.62
N ARG A 288 6.42 0.70 -2.81
CA ARG A 288 6.87 0.27 -4.13
C ARG A 288 6.51 -1.18 -4.34
N LEU A 289 5.82 -1.48 -5.43
CA LEU A 289 5.57 -2.85 -5.88
C LEU A 289 6.72 -3.28 -6.80
N ASP A 290 7.46 -4.29 -6.38
CA ASP A 290 8.48 -4.92 -7.21
C ASP A 290 7.89 -6.11 -7.96
N LEU A 291 7.56 -5.90 -9.23
CA LEU A 291 7.02 -6.93 -10.10
C LEU A 291 7.99 -8.11 -10.28
N ASN A 292 9.32 -7.85 -10.19
CA ASN A 292 10.30 -8.91 -10.30
C ASN A 292 10.19 -9.91 -9.13
N GLN A 293 9.96 -9.39 -7.93
CA GLN A 293 9.76 -10.23 -6.75
C GLN A 293 8.43 -10.99 -6.81
N VAL A 294 7.38 -10.40 -7.39
CA VAL A 294 6.11 -11.10 -7.62
C VAL A 294 6.31 -12.36 -8.47
N TYR A 295 7.10 -12.25 -9.53
CA TYR A 295 7.35 -13.40 -10.46
C TYR A 295 8.40 -14.38 -9.95
N SER A 296 9.30 -13.98 -9.06
CA SER A 296 10.38 -14.83 -8.54
C SER A 296 10.01 -15.56 -7.25
N ASN A 297 8.82 -15.34 -6.70
CA ASN A 297 8.41 -15.90 -5.42
C ASN A 297 8.32 -17.43 -5.51
N THR A 298 9.15 -18.11 -4.73
CA THR A 298 9.29 -19.59 -4.72
C THR A 298 8.20 -20.27 -3.90
N LEU A 299 7.37 -19.51 -3.18
CA LEU A 299 6.32 -20.01 -2.28
C LEU A 299 4.93 -19.54 -2.77
N GLY A 300 4.36 -20.25 -3.72
CA GLY A 300 3.04 -19.98 -4.26
C GLY A 300 3.06 -19.51 -5.73
N SER A 301 1.87 -19.22 -6.27
CA SER A 301 1.76 -18.69 -7.63
C SER A 301 2.04 -17.18 -7.66
N PRO A 302 2.58 -16.64 -8.77
CA PRO A 302 2.75 -15.20 -8.94
C PRO A 302 1.44 -14.41 -8.74
N GLU A 303 0.32 -15.00 -9.14
CA GLU A 303 -1.01 -14.40 -8.95
C GLU A 303 -1.39 -14.25 -7.48
N GLU A 304 -1.09 -15.26 -6.65
CA GLU A 304 -1.33 -15.19 -5.19
C GLU A 304 -0.41 -14.16 -4.53
N ALA A 305 0.86 -14.14 -4.91
CA ALA A 305 1.83 -13.14 -4.43
C ALA A 305 1.35 -11.71 -4.76
N PHE A 306 0.87 -11.50 -5.99
CA PHE A 306 0.34 -10.22 -6.42
C PHE A 306 -0.93 -9.82 -5.63
N ARG A 307 -1.89 -10.75 -5.49
CA ARG A 307 -3.12 -10.51 -4.71
C ARG A 307 -2.82 -10.18 -3.26
N LYS A 308 -1.85 -10.89 -2.65
CA LYS A 308 -1.39 -10.60 -1.28
C LYS A 308 -0.77 -9.21 -1.18
N ALA A 309 0.05 -8.82 -2.16
CA ALA A 309 0.63 -7.48 -2.21
C ALA A 309 -0.47 -6.40 -2.30
N ILE A 310 -1.45 -6.57 -3.19
CA ILE A 310 -2.58 -5.62 -3.32
C ILE A 310 -3.38 -5.53 -2.02
N LYS A 311 -3.71 -6.65 -1.35
CA LYS A 311 -4.39 -6.63 -0.05
C LYS A 311 -3.58 -5.87 1.01
N THR A 312 -2.25 -6.03 1.02
CA THR A 312 -1.36 -5.26 1.93
C THR A 312 -1.37 -3.76 1.60
N VAL A 313 -1.44 -3.40 0.31
CA VAL A 313 -1.56 -2.00 -0.12
C VAL A 313 -2.89 -1.40 0.32
N GLU A 314 -4.00 -2.11 0.11
CA GLU A 314 -5.34 -1.68 0.55
C GLU A 314 -5.40 -1.50 2.07
N ALA A 315 -4.85 -2.45 2.82
CA ALA A 315 -4.72 -2.37 4.26
C ALA A 315 -3.86 -1.16 4.70
N SER A 316 -2.88 -0.77 3.90
CA SER A 316 -2.00 0.37 4.18
C SER A 316 -2.57 1.73 3.78
N ALA A 317 -3.77 1.77 3.18
CA ALA A 317 -4.40 3.02 2.75
C ALA A 317 -4.71 3.96 3.95
N PRO A 318 -4.62 5.30 3.77
CA PRO A 318 -4.26 5.99 2.54
C PRO A 318 -2.77 5.91 2.23
N CYS A 319 -2.40 5.62 0.99
CA CYS A 319 -1.00 5.48 0.57
C CYS A 319 -0.81 5.77 -0.93
N VAL A 320 0.45 5.99 -1.32
CA VAL A 320 0.86 6.01 -2.72
C VAL A 320 1.48 4.66 -3.07
N LEU A 321 0.95 3.99 -4.08
CA LEU A 321 1.54 2.79 -4.65
C LEU A 321 2.36 3.17 -5.88
N TRP A 322 3.66 2.96 -5.82
CA TRP A 322 4.56 3.18 -6.93
C TRP A 322 4.88 1.86 -7.64
N ILE A 323 4.61 1.82 -8.93
CA ILE A 323 4.97 0.72 -9.82
C ILE A 323 5.96 1.25 -10.84
N ASP A 324 7.22 0.86 -10.72
CA ASP A 324 8.26 1.31 -11.62
C ASP A 324 8.35 0.38 -12.84
N GLU A 325 8.48 0.97 -14.02
CA GLU A 325 8.60 0.24 -15.29
C GLU A 325 7.52 -0.84 -15.44
N ILE A 326 6.26 -0.42 -15.39
CA ILE A 326 5.11 -1.35 -15.41
C ILE A 326 5.13 -2.30 -16.61
N GLU A 327 5.75 -1.91 -17.72
CA GLU A 327 5.96 -2.74 -18.90
C GLU A 327 6.90 -3.92 -18.65
N ALA A 328 7.85 -3.82 -17.71
CA ALA A 328 8.77 -4.91 -17.40
C ALA A 328 8.04 -6.15 -16.87
N GLY A 329 6.92 -5.94 -16.17
CA GLY A 329 6.04 -7.03 -15.75
C GLY A 329 5.33 -7.71 -16.90
N ILE A 330 5.21 -7.08 -18.07
CA ILE A 330 4.47 -7.58 -19.23
C ILE A 330 5.36 -8.37 -20.19
N THR A 331 6.63 -7.99 -20.32
CA THR A 331 7.57 -8.53 -21.32
C THR A 331 8.24 -9.84 -20.95
N ARG A 332 8.28 -10.20 -19.67
CA ARG A 332 9.03 -11.37 -19.19
C ARG A 332 8.48 -12.73 -19.66
N SER A 333 7.26 -12.80 -20.06
CA SER A 333 6.64 -14.07 -20.46
C SER A 333 6.74 -14.37 -21.94
N GLY A 334 7.65 -13.86 -22.73
CA GLY A 334 7.94 -14.29 -24.13
C GLY A 334 6.77 -14.89 -24.97
N GLU A 335 5.70 -15.23 -24.30
CA GLU A 335 4.47 -15.82 -24.83
C GLU A 335 3.35 -14.80 -24.82
N LYS A 336 2.95 -14.35 -25.99
CA LYS A 336 1.75 -13.53 -26.22
C LYS A 336 0.46 -14.35 -26.04
N SER A 337 0.43 -15.38 -25.19
CA SER A 337 -0.78 -16.15 -24.95
C SER A 337 -1.64 -15.46 -23.89
N ALA A 338 -2.95 -15.40 -24.13
CA ALA A 338 -3.92 -14.82 -23.20
C ALA A 338 -3.93 -15.55 -21.84
N ASP A 339 -3.40 -16.77 -21.77
CA ASP A 339 -3.37 -17.63 -20.60
C ASP A 339 -2.07 -17.50 -19.76
N SER A 340 -1.16 -16.59 -20.11
CA SER A 340 0.07 -16.40 -19.33
C SER A 340 -0.23 -15.83 -17.93
N PRO A 341 0.53 -16.23 -16.89
CA PRO A 341 0.40 -15.65 -15.54
C PRO A 341 0.44 -14.12 -15.54
N THR A 342 1.27 -13.55 -16.41
CA THR A 342 1.41 -12.12 -16.61
C THR A 342 0.11 -11.47 -17.07
N SER A 343 -0.56 -12.04 -18.07
CA SER A 343 -1.84 -11.52 -18.59
C SER A 343 -2.92 -11.55 -17.50
N ARG A 344 -2.96 -12.60 -16.67
CA ARG A 344 -3.91 -12.72 -15.56
C ARG A 344 -3.62 -11.72 -14.45
N ILE A 345 -2.37 -11.55 -14.04
CA ILE A 345 -1.96 -10.53 -13.04
C ILE A 345 -2.34 -9.14 -13.53
N PHE A 346 -2.04 -8.85 -14.78
CA PHE A 346 -2.31 -7.55 -15.37
C PHE A 346 -3.82 -7.30 -15.50
N GLY A 347 -4.60 -8.30 -15.92
CA GLY A 347 -6.06 -8.24 -15.94
C GLY A 347 -6.65 -7.96 -14.56
N TYR A 348 -6.17 -8.65 -13.52
CA TYR A 348 -6.56 -8.40 -12.15
C TYR A 348 -6.20 -6.98 -11.69
N PHE A 349 -4.98 -6.50 -11.99
CA PHE A 349 -4.56 -5.14 -11.66
C PHE A 349 -5.47 -4.08 -12.29
N LEU A 350 -5.81 -4.23 -13.57
CA LEU A 350 -6.67 -3.28 -14.27
C LEU A 350 -8.10 -3.26 -13.73
N THR A 351 -8.64 -4.42 -13.35
CA THR A 351 -9.94 -4.54 -12.70
C THR A 351 -9.89 -3.88 -11.33
N TRP A 352 -8.88 -4.19 -10.54
CA TRP A 352 -8.67 -3.56 -9.25
C TRP A 352 -8.56 -2.03 -9.34
N MET A 353 -7.78 -1.50 -10.28
CA MET A 353 -7.68 -0.06 -10.51
C MET A 353 -9.03 0.61 -10.80
N GLN A 354 -9.92 -0.10 -11.47
CA GLN A 354 -11.25 0.42 -11.80
C GLN A 354 -12.19 0.40 -10.59
N GLU A 355 -12.14 -0.66 -9.78
CA GLU A 355 -13.12 -0.99 -8.73
C GLU A 355 -12.67 -0.63 -7.31
N LYS A 356 -11.37 -0.32 -7.09
CA LYS A 356 -10.83 -0.08 -5.75
C LYS A 356 -11.60 1.00 -4.99
N ALA A 357 -12.04 0.64 -3.78
CA ALA A 357 -12.75 1.53 -2.87
C ALA A 357 -11.82 2.20 -1.85
N TYR A 358 -10.61 1.70 -1.70
CA TYR A 358 -9.62 2.21 -0.74
C TYR A 358 -8.87 3.42 -1.32
N PRO A 359 -8.50 4.42 -0.49
CA PRO A 359 -7.78 5.62 -0.91
C PRO A 359 -6.29 5.29 -1.20
N VAL A 360 -6.05 4.51 -2.22
CA VAL A 360 -4.73 4.18 -2.75
C VAL A 360 -4.51 4.97 -4.03
N PHE A 361 -3.48 5.82 -4.05
CA PHE A 361 -3.10 6.53 -5.26
C PHE A 361 -1.97 5.78 -5.99
N VAL A 362 -2.21 5.37 -7.21
CA VAL A 362 -1.22 4.61 -7.99
C VAL A 362 -0.41 5.55 -8.87
N THR A 363 0.90 5.51 -8.73
CA THR A 363 1.84 6.17 -9.64
C THR A 363 2.63 5.11 -10.39
N ALA A 364 2.28 4.87 -11.64
CA ALA A 364 3.00 3.95 -12.50
C ALA A 364 3.95 4.72 -13.41
N THR A 365 5.15 4.18 -13.66
CA THR A 365 6.08 4.70 -14.67
C THR A 365 6.19 3.75 -15.85
N ALA A 366 6.42 4.29 -17.04
CA ALA A 366 6.67 3.51 -18.24
C ALA A 366 7.67 4.20 -19.18
N ASN A 367 8.57 3.41 -19.76
CA ASN A 367 9.56 3.84 -20.74
C ASN A 367 9.17 3.43 -22.16
N GLN A 368 8.51 2.26 -22.31
CA GLN A 368 8.22 1.64 -23.62
C GLN A 368 6.70 1.46 -23.79
N ILE A 369 6.14 2.26 -24.67
CA ILE A 369 4.70 2.29 -24.88
C ILE A 369 4.16 1.11 -25.63
N ASP A 370 4.93 0.58 -26.59
CA ASP A 370 4.52 -0.53 -27.44
C ASP A 370 4.31 -1.84 -26.67
N LEU A 371 4.84 -1.88 -25.45
CA LEU A 371 4.72 -3.02 -24.56
C LEU A 371 3.49 -2.93 -23.65
N LEU A 372 2.87 -1.73 -23.55
CA LEU A 372 1.69 -1.54 -22.72
C LEU A 372 0.43 -2.02 -23.44
N PRO A 373 -0.42 -2.84 -22.80
CA PRO A 373 -1.71 -3.21 -23.33
C PRO A 373 -2.58 -1.95 -23.53
N PRO A 374 -3.33 -1.85 -24.64
CA PRO A 374 -4.20 -0.72 -24.90
C PRO A 374 -5.22 -0.44 -23.78
N GLU A 375 -5.54 -1.48 -23.02
CA GLU A 375 -6.46 -1.43 -21.90
C GLU A 375 -6.00 -0.47 -20.80
N ILE A 376 -4.70 -0.31 -20.57
CA ILE A 376 -4.14 0.56 -19.53
C ILE A 376 -4.47 2.03 -19.81
N LEU A 377 -4.59 2.38 -21.08
CA LEU A 377 -4.81 3.72 -21.58
C LEU A 377 -6.30 4.12 -21.58
N ARG A 378 -7.21 3.17 -21.27
CA ARG A 378 -8.64 3.45 -21.21
C ARG A 378 -8.97 4.33 -20.00
N LYS A 379 -9.81 5.32 -20.19
CA LYS A 379 -10.32 6.19 -19.11
C LYS A 379 -10.98 5.36 -18.01
N GLY A 380 -10.86 5.83 -16.76
CA GLY A 380 -11.43 5.18 -15.59
C GLY A 380 -10.47 4.28 -14.82
N ARG A 381 -9.23 4.09 -15.29
CA ARG A 381 -8.16 3.37 -14.61
C ARG A 381 -7.13 4.32 -14.02
N PHE A 382 -6.43 5.06 -14.87
CA PHE A 382 -5.65 6.22 -14.46
C PHE A 382 -6.47 7.49 -14.71
N ASP A 383 -6.35 8.45 -13.81
CA ASP A 383 -7.03 9.74 -13.93
C ASP A 383 -6.40 10.59 -15.03
N GLU A 384 -5.05 10.47 -15.16
CA GLU A 384 -4.30 11.21 -16.17
C GLU A 384 -3.05 10.44 -16.60
N ILE A 385 -2.64 10.66 -17.84
CA ILE A 385 -1.39 10.17 -18.42
C ILE A 385 -0.51 11.37 -18.70
N PHE A 386 0.62 11.46 -18.02
CA PHE A 386 1.58 12.53 -18.25
C PHE A 386 2.77 12.05 -19.06
N PHE A 387 3.17 12.86 -20.03
CA PHE A 387 4.37 12.62 -20.83
C PHE A 387 5.49 13.54 -20.39
N ILE A 388 6.61 12.95 -19.97
CA ILE A 388 7.81 13.65 -19.54
C ILE A 388 8.85 13.59 -20.66
N THR A 389 9.15 14.76 -21.19
CA THR A 389 10.14 14.97 -22.27
C THR A 389 11.53 15.21 -21.71
N LEU A 390 12.49 15.37 -22.61
CA LEU A 390 13.78 15.97 -22.26
C LEU A 390 13.58 17.39 -21.72
N PRO A 391 14.39 17.81 -20.74
CA PRO A 391 14.21 19.12 -20.11
C PRO A 391 14.55 20.27 -21.06
N ASN A 392 13.69 21.29 -21.09
CA ASN A 392 13.92 22.52 -21.79
C ASN A 392 15.03 23.36 -21.12
N PRO A 393 15.56 24.46 -21.73
CA PRO A 393 16.66 25.24 -21.14
C PRO A 393 16.37 25.76 -19.73
N LYS A 394 15.13 26.15 -19.41
CA LYS A 394 14.74 26.61 -18.07
C LYS A 394 14.76 25.47 -17.05
N GLU A 395 14.28 24.32 -17.44
CA GLU A 395 14.29 23.12 -16.61
C GLU A 395 15.72 22.61 -16.39
N ARG A 396 16.58 22.60 -17.42
CA ARG A 396 17.99 22.24 -17.27
C ARG A 396 18.70 23.16 -16.28
N LYS A 397 18.46 24.47 -16.37
CA LYS A 397 18.98 25.45 -15.40
C LYS A 397 18.59 25.08 -13.97
N GLU A 398 17.33 24.74 -13.75
CA GLU A 398 16.84 24.37 -12.43
C GLU A 398 17.39 23.02 -11.96
N ILE A 399 17.53 22.04 -12.85
CA ILE A 399 18.15 20.74 -12.56
C ILE A 399 19.63 20.94 -12.14
N PHE A 400 20.39 21.74 -12.85
CA PHE A 400 21.75 22.09 -12.44
C PHE A 400 21.78 22.76 -11.06
N ARG A 401 20.91 23.73 -10.81
CA ARG A 401 20.74 24.39 -9.51
C ARG A 401 20.57 23.38 -8.39
N ILE A 402 19.62 22.48 -8.54
CA ILE A 402 19.27 21.43 -7.56
C ILE A 402 20.47 20.52 -7.30
N HIS A 403 21.15 20.02 -8.34
CA HIS A 403 22.26 19.10 -8.18
C HIS A 403 23.50 19.78 -7.57
N LEU A 404 23.79 21.04 -7.87
CA LEU A 404 24.84 21.82 -7.23
C LEU A 404 24.55 22.07 -5.74
N GLN A 405 23.31 22.45 -5.40
CA GLN A 405 22.86 22.63 -3.99
C GLN A 405 23.00 21.36 -3.19
N ASN A 406 22.55 20.24 -3.74
CA ASN A 406 22.61 18.92 -3.08
C ASN A 406 24.05 18.48 -2.79
N ARG A 407 25.03 19.07 -3.51
CA ARG A 407 26.48 18.85 -3.34
C ARG A 407 27.18 19.95 -2.52
N GLY A 408 26.38 20.81 -1.86
CA GLY A 408 26.93 21.90 -1.02
C GLY A 408 27.60 23.03 -1.79
N LYS A 409 27.35 23.13 -3.11
CA LYS A 409 27.85 24.24 -3.94
C LYS A 409 26.81 25.34 -4.02
N ASN A 410 27.28 26.62 -4.02
CA ASN A 410 26.38 27.76 -4.20
C ASN A 410 26.04 27.92 -5.69
N PRO A 411 24.80 27.73 -6.14
CA PRO A 411 24.43 27.83 -7.55
C PRO A 411 24.62 29.23 -8.13
N GLU A 412 24.53 30.27 -7.31
CA GLU A 412 24.70 31.67 -7.74
C GLU A 412 26.14 32.01 -8.14
N SER A 413 27.08 31.12 -7.81
CA SER A 413 28.49 31.25 -8.26
C SER A 413 28.70 30.79 -9.70
N PHE A 414 27.68 30.28 -10.36
CA PHE A 414 27.74 29.69 -11.70
C PHE A 414 26.81 30.42 -12.67
N ASN A 415 27.26 30.57 -13.93
CA ASN A 415 26.40 31.06 -15.01
C ASN A 415 25.50 29.94 -15.55
N LEU A 416 24.47 29.61 -14.78
CA LEU A 416 23.57 28.50 -15.10
C LEU A 416 22.82 28.69 -16.46
N ASP A 417 22.65 29.93 -16.91
CA ASP A 417 22.04 30.20 -18.21
C ASP A 417 22.96 29.78 -19.37
N SER A 418 24.26 30.05 -19.23
CA SER A 418 25.28 29.59 -20.19
C SER A 418 25.41 28.07 -20.17
N ILE A 419 25.47 27.46 -18.99
CA ILE A 419 25.58 26.01 -18.83
C ILE A 419 24.37 25.32 -19.45
N ALA A 420 23.13 25.78 -19.16
CA ALA A 420 21.92 25.22 -19.71
C ALA A 420 21.84 25.31 -21.24
N LYS A 421 22.36 26.36 -21.86
CA LYS A 421 22.42 26.47 -23.31
C LYS A 421 23.40 25.48 -23.95
N ASN A 422 24.53 25.23 -23.31
CA ASN A 422 25.58 24.34 -23.83
C ASN A 422 25.30 22.84 -23.53
N THR A 423 24.18 22.52 -22.89
CA THR A 423 23.84 21.14 -22.49
C THR A 423 22.54 20.70 -23.12
N GLU A 424 22.26 21.13 -24.36
CA GLU A 424 21.06 20.73 -25.10
C GLU A 424 21.03 19.21 -25.31
N GLY A 425 19.83 18.64 -25.13
CA GLY A 425 19.58 17.22 -25.33
C GLY A 425 19.94 16.30 -24.15
N LEU A 426 20.54 16.84 -23.08
CA LEU A 426 20.78 16.04 -21.87
C LEU A 426 19.50 15.82 -21.08
N SER A 427 19.32 14.59 -20.58
CA SER A 427 18.33 14.23 -19.58
C SER A 427 18.72 14.72 -18.19
N GLY A 428 17.80 14.67 -17.22
CA GLY A 428 18.09 15.03 -15.83
C GLY A 428 19.18 14.17 -15.19
N ALA A 429 19.22 12.88 -15.48
CA ALA A 429 20.24 11.95 -14.99
C ALA A 429 21.62 12.25 -15.59
N GLU A 430 21.67 12.62 -16.86
CA GLU A 430 22.93 13.00 -17.53
C GLU A 430 23.46 14.33 -16.98
N ILE A 431 22.58 15.27 -16.63
CA ILE A 431 22.99 16.52 -15.95
C ILE A 431 23.57 16.20 -14.57
N GLU A 432 22.93 15.31 -13.80
CA GLU A 432 23.50 14.86 -12.53
C GLU A 432 24.89 14.26 -12.71
N GLN A 433 25.06 13.38 -13.69
CA GLN A 433 26.33 12.75 -14.01
C GLN A 433 27.41 13.79 -14.42
N ALA A 434 27.02 14.82 -15.20
CA ALA A 434 27.93 15.91 -15.58
C ALA A 434 28.42 16.68 -14.35
N VAL A 435 27.50 16.99 -13.39
CA VAL A 435 27.92 17.67 -12.14
C VAL A 435 28.88 16.80 -11.32
N ILE A 436 28.60 15.49 -11.22
CA ILE A 436 29.47 14.55 -10.51
C ILE A 436 30.84 14.48 -11.15
N SER A 437 30.89 14.29 -12.47
CA SER A 437 32.14 14.20 -13.22
C SER A 437 32.99 15.48 -13.11
N ALA A 438 32.33 16.63 -13.20
CA ALA A 438 33.02 17.93 -13.03
C ALA A 438 33.62 18.12 -11.63
N LEU A 439 32.90 17.65 -10.60
CA LEU A 439 33.38 17.66 -9.21
C LEU A 439 34.60 16.76 -9.04
N PHE A 440 34.60 15.56 -9.60
CA PHE A 440 35.77 14.66 -9.55
C PHE A 440 36.98 15.25 -10.26
N GLU A 441 36.80 15.81 -11.46
CA GLU A 441 37.86 16.42 -12.22
C GLU A 441 38.45 17.66 -11.50
N SER A 442 37.57 18.52 -10.96
CA SER A 442 38.04 19.72 -10.21
C SER A 442 38.83 19.32 -8.96
N TYR A 443 38.34 18.31 -8.22
CA TYR A 443 39.01 17.80 -7.03
C TYR A 443 40.39 17.19 -7.37
N ALA A 444 40.45 16.38 -8.41
CA ALA A 444 41.71 15.77 -8.86
C ALA A 444 42.75 16.79 -9.29
N LYS A 445 42.30 17.94 -9.84
CA LYS A 445 43.17 19.06 -10.24
C LYS A 445 43.50 20.04 -9.09
N GLY A 446 42.95 19.81 -7.89
CA GLY A 446 43.10 20.71 -6.73
C GLY A 446 42.50 22.09 -6.96
N LYS A 447 41.43 22.20 -7.76
CA LYS A 447 40.74 23.44 -8.13
C LYS A 447 39.31 23.46 -7.61
N GLU A 448 38.77 24.66 -7.44
CA GLU A 448 37.33 24.80 -7.26
C GLU A 448 36.59 24.53 -8.56
N LEU A 449 35.34 24.00 -8.40
CA LEU A 449 34.43 23.77 -9.52
C LEU A 449 34.03 25.10 -10.16
N ASP A 450 34.15 25.22 -11.47
CA ASP A 450 33.76 26.39 -12.26
C ASP A 450 32.83 26.00 -13.44
N ASP A 451 32.29 27.00 -14.15
CA ASP A 451 31.41 26.84 -15.31
C ASP A 451 32.07 26.03 -16.43
N ARG A 452 33.38 26.22 -16.62
CA ARG A 452 34.12 25.57 -17.70
C ARG A 452 34.24 24.06 -17.48
N GLU A 453 34.52 23.64 -16.25
CA GLU A 453 34.62 22.22 -15.91
C GLU A 453 33.24 21.55 -16.04
N LEU A 454 32.14 22.24 -15.67
CA LEU A 454 30.77 21.73 -15.87
C LEU A 454 30.45 21.56 -17.36
N ILE A 455 30.77 22.51 -18.20
CA ILE A 455 30.54 22.45 -19.64
C ILE A 455 31.40 21.35 -20.29
N ILE A 456 32.65 21.22 -19.91
CA ILE A 456 33.55 20.16 -20.41
C ILE A 456 33.01 18.79 -20.03
N ALA A 457 32.64 18.58 -18.76
CA ALA A 457 32.09 17.33 -18.30
C ALA A 457 30.79 16.99 -19.02
N ALA A 458 29.89 17.95 -19.19
CA ALA A 458 28.65 17.76 -19.94
C ALA A 458 28.89 17.42 -21.42
N SER A 459 29.88 18.07 -22.05
CA SER A 459 30.22 17.80 -23.46
C SER A 459 30.86 16.44 -23.69
N SER A 460 31.40 15.81 -22.63
CA SER A 460 31.95 14.44 -22.71
C SER A 460 30.89 13.35 -22.69
N ILE A 461 29.66 13.69 -22.32
CA ILE A 461 28.54 12.76 -22.28
C ILE A 461 27.91 12.69 -23.67
N VAL A 462 27.70 11.48 -24.20
CA VAL A 462 26.92 11.28 -25.42
C VAL A 462 25.44 11.30 -25.01
N PRO A 463 24.67 12.33 -25.41
CA PRO A 463 23.28 12.47 -24.96
C PRO A 463 22.38 11.31 -25.39
N LEU A 464 21.48 10.90 -24.53
CA LEU A 464 20.43 9.91 -24.84
C LEU A 464 19.55 10.37 -26.02
N SER A 465 19.35 11.67 -26.15
CA SER A 465 18.69 12.29 -27.30
C SER A 465 19.33 11.99 -28.66
N THR A 466 20.62 11.63 -28.67
CA THR A 466 21.35 11.24 -29.88
C THR A 466 21.29 9.73 -30.07
N THR A 467 21.57 8.97 -29.02
CA THR A 467 21.64 7.49 -29.09
C THR A 467 20.28 6.82 -29.27
N MET A 468 19.18 7.43 -28.76
CA MET A 468 17.81 6.92 -28.84
C MET A 468 16.87 7.86 -29.61
N ARG A 469 17.37 8.55 -30.58
CA ARG A 469 16.64 9.60 -31.33
C ARG A 469 15.32 9.10 -31.95
N GLU A 470 15.35 7.91 -32.54
CA GLU A 470 14.16 7.34 -33.20
C GLU A 470 13.07 6.95 -32.20
N GLU A 471 13.45 6.32 -31.08
CA GLU A 471 12.54 5.94 -30.03
C GLU A 471 11.91 7.18 -29.37
N ILE A 472 12.71 8.20 -29.09
CA ILE A 472 12.24 9.47 -28.53
C ILE A 472 11.22 10.10 -29.48
N SER A 473 11.51 10.21 -30.76
CA SER A 473 10.61 10.78 -31.76
C SER A 473 9.29 9.98 -31.89
N LYS A 474 9.35 8.65 -31.72
CA LYS A 474 8.19 7.79 -31.71
C LYS A 474 7.30 8.04 -30.48
N LEU A 475 7.93 8.13 -29.31
CA LEU A 475 7.24 8.45 -28.05
C LEU A 475 6.56 9.81 -28.09
N GLU A 476 7.24 10.85 -28.58
CA GLU A 476 6.71 12.19 -28.70
C GLU A 476 5.51 12.27 -29.65
N ARG A 477 5.58 11.60 -30.82
CA ARG A 477 4.46 11.49 -31.75
C ARG A 477 3.26 10.79 -31.14
N TRP A 478 3.50 9.74 -30.39
CA TRP A 478 2.42 9.04 -29.71
C TRP A 478 1.76 9.91 -28.63
N ALA A 479 2.58 10.57 -27.82
CA ALA A 479 2.14 11.38 -26.70
C ALA A 479 1.34 12.61 -27.10
N SER A 480 1.65 13.19 -28.26
CA SER A 480 1.05 14.46 -28.74
C SER A 480 -0.49 14.47 -28.74
N ASN A 481 -1.14 13.31 -28.92
CA ASN A 481 -2.60 13.17 -28.98
C ASN A 481 -3.20 12.33 -27.84
N ARG A 482 -2.39 11.82 -26.91
CA ARG A 482 -2.85 10.82 -25.92
C ARG A 482 -2.43 11.10 -24.49
N ALA A 483 -1.50 12.01 -24.28
CA ALA A 483 -0.99 12.33 -22.96
C ALA A 483 -0.88 13.83 -22.75
N VAL A 484 -0.99 14.27 -21.52
CA VAL A 484 -0.75 15.66 -21.12
C VAL A 484 0.75 15.87 -20.95
N LYS A 485 1.32 16.95 -21.50
CA LYS A 485 2.71 17.28 -21.23
C LYS A 485 2.91 17.53 -19.74
N ALA A 486 3.96 16.96 -19.16
CA ALA A 486 4.28 17.13 -17.75
C ALA A 486 4.70 18.56 -17.40
N SER A 487 5.35 19.24 -18.34
CA SER A 487 5.82 20.63 -18.25
C SER A 487 5.12 21.53 -19.26
N ARG A 488 5.24 22.84 -19.08
CA ARG A 488 4.67 23.88 -19.96
C ARG A 488 5.55 24.16 -21.16
#